data_c5ef2d67d1b75b26fc61f6f66d225ee1
#
_entry.id   c5ef2d67d1b75b26fc61f6f66d225ee1
#
_cell.length_a   1.000
_cell.length_b   1.000
_cell.length_c   1.000
_cell.angle_alpha   90.00
_cell.angle_beta   90.00
_cell.angle_gamma   90.00
#
_symmetry.space_group_name_H-M   'P 1'
#
loop_
_entity.id
_entity.type
_entity.pdbx_description
1 polymer ?
#
loop_
_entity_poly.entity_id
_entity_poly.type
_entity_poly.pdbx_seq_one_letter_code
_entity_poly.pdbx_strand_id
1 'polypeptide(L)'
;MNGRERILGALNLQPVDQTPVWFMRQAGRHLPEYRKIAAEHSFWERCQDADLCTEITLQPINRYKKLDATIVFSDILTPLPGLGYDVEYGGGIRISDFELSDVDDWISFSARKHAPWAADGIKAVGEHTGDSLARLGFAGCPWTICMYLLSGGTGDKDFHNARAKIFSDPESAKRMLMSMGEIVGELLADQVNHGGADAVQLFDTWAGLLSPTTYRELAMPATQRAIDVFKEKTQNHVPIIHYAKGSGHLHSCIREFDINAISLDWRDDLSQNRQQFGNDIAFQGNLDPSYMHGSVETAKQATLDVLAAAGEKPGHIFNLGHGFAPSAKIDCVEAVLRTITEG
;
A
#
# COMPACT_ATOMS: atom_id res chain seq x y z
N MET A 1 5.19 -24.92 0.86
CA MET A 1 4.19 -23.89 1.28
C MET A 1 3.61 -23.23 0.03
N ASN A 2 2.34 -22.82 0.07
CA ASN A 2 1.78 -21.98 -0.98
C ASN A 2 2.07 -20.48 -0.72
N GLY A 3 1.71 -19.60 -1.65
CA GLY A 3 2.01 -18.16 -1.52
C GLY A 3 1.35 -17.50 -0.30
N ARG A 4 0.09 -17.88 -0.01
CA ARG A 4 -0.62 -17.39 1.17
C ARG A 4 0.09 -17.78 2.48
N GLU A 5 0.49 -19.03 2.59
CA GLU A 5 1.21 -19.53 3.78
C GLU A 5 2.55 -18.81 3.97
N ARG A 6 3.29 -18.53 2.88
CA ARG A 6 4.55 -17.78 2.94
C ARG A 6 4.37 -16.35 3.41
N ILE A 7 3.43 -15.61 2.82
CA ILE A 7 3.16 -14.21 3.21
C ILE A 7 2.74 -14.14 4.68
N LEU A 8 1.77 -14.96 5.10
CA LEU A 8 1.30 -14.97 6.47
C LEU A 8 2.37 -15.48 7.45
N GLY A 9 3.14 -16.47 7.05
CA GLY A 9 4.27 -16.95 7.83
C GLY A 9 5.30 -15.85 8.07
N ALA A 10 5.71 -15.12 7.01
CA ALA A 10 6.65 -14.01 7.14
C ALA A 10 6.11 -12.88 8.02
N LEU A 11 4.84 -12.49 7.86
CA LEU A 11 4.19 -11.47 8.70
C LEU A 11 4.10 -11.86 10.18
N ASN A 12 4.04 -13.16 10.47
CA ASN A 12 3.99 -13.71 11.82
C ASN A 12 5.39 -14.18 12.32
N LEU A 13 6.46 -13.77 11.66
CA LEU A 13 7.85 -14.13 12.02
C LEU A 13 8.09 -15.64 12.10
N GLN A 14 7.35 -16.43 11.32
CA GLN A 14 7.50 -17.87 11.23
C GLN A 14 8.46 -18.25 10.10
N PRO A 15 9.22 -19.34 10.24
CA PRO A 15 10.02 -19.86 9.14
C PRO A 15 9.14 -20.21 7.92
N VAL A 16 9.65 -19.87 6.74
CA VAL A 16 9.04 -20.17 5.46
C VAL A 16 10.04 -20.90 4.55
N ASP A 17 9.54 -21.65 3.58
CA ASP A 17 10.37 -22.46 2.69
C ASP A 17 11.17 -21.63 1.68
N GLN A 18 10.68 -20.41 1.38
CA GLN A 18 11.39 -19.42 0.55
C GLN A 18 10.89 -18.02 0.91
N THR A 19 11.69 -16.99 0.65
CA THR A 19 11.26 -15.59 0.83
C THR A 19 10.04 -15.28 -0.04
N PRO A 20 8.89 -14.92 0.56
CA PRO A 20 7.71 -14.56 -0.24
C PRO A 20 7.92 -13.26 -1.00
N VAL A 21 7.29 -13.16 -2.18
CA VAL A 21 7.43 -12.01 -3.07
C VAL A 21 6.12 -11.56 -3.67
N TRP A 22 5.91 -10.26 -3.65
CA TRP A 22 4.92 -9.53 -4.44
C TRP A 22 5.44 -8.12 -4.72
N PHE A 23 4.79 -7.37 -5.63
CA PHE A 23 5.27 -6.03 -5.96
C PHE A 23 4.17 -4.99 -5.88
N MET A 24 4.48 -3.86 -5.26
CA MET A 24 3.64 -2.67 -5.34
C MET A 24 3.42 -2.27 -6.80
N ARG A 25 2.17 -2.03 -7.20
CA ARG A 25 1.77 -1.75 -8.58
C ARG A 25 2.11 -2.90 -9.57
N GLN A 26 2.12 -4.15 -9.11
CA GLN A 26 2.33 -5.31 -9.97
C GLN A 26 1.26 -5.42 -11.06
N ALA A 27 0.01 -5.05 -10.81
CA ALA A 27 -0.98 -4.77 -11.82
C ALA A 27 -0.86 -3.30 -12.27
N GLY A 28 -0.52 -3.03 -13.52
CA GLY A 28 -0.32 -1.64 -13.92
C GLY A 28 0.30 -1.43 -15.29
N ARG A 29 0.64 -0.18 -15.57
CA ARG A 29 1.02 0.33 -16.91
C ARG A 29 2.26 -0.31 -17.55
N HIS A 30 3.09 -1.03 -16.80
CA HIS A 30 4.22 -1.77 -17.37
C HIS A 30 3.74 -3.00 -18.16
N LEU A 31 2.55 -3.53 -17.85
CA LEU A 31 1.96 -4.68 -18.53
C LEU A 31 1.23 -4.25 -19.83
N PRO A 32 1.51 -4.86 -20.98
CA PRO A 32 0.80 -4.56 -22.24
C PRO A 32 -0.69 -4.91 -22.17
N GLU A 33 -1.07 -5.99 -21.48
CA GLU A 33 -2.47 -6.38 -21.26
C GLU A 33 -3.24 -5.33 -20.45
N TYR A 34 -2.63 -4.76 -19.44
CA TYR A 34 -3.24 -3.66 -18.69
C TYR A 34 -3.47 -2.43 -19.56
N ARG A 35 -2.48 -2.07 -20.41
CA ARG A 35 -2.63 -0.90 -21.29
C ARG A 35 -3.76 -1.01 -22.28
N LYS A 36 -4.12 -2.24 -22.72
CA LYS A 36 -5.29 -2.47 -23.58
C LYS A 36 -6.58 -2.09 -22.87
N ILE A 37 -6.81 -2.61 -21.66
CA ILE A 37 -7.99 -2.29 -20.85
C ILE A 37 -8.02 -0.79 -20.50
N ALA A 38 -6.88 -0.22 -20.16
CA ALA A 38 -6.78 1.19 -19.77
C ALA A 38 -7.03 2.16 -20.95
N ALA A 39 -6.97 1.71 -22.20
CA ALA A 39 -7.34 2.51 -23.36
C ALA A 39 -8.86 2.59 -23.59
N GLU A 40 -9.63 1.66 -23.05
CA GLU A 40 -11.07 1.51 -23.27
C GLU A 40 -11.91 1.95 -22.07
N HIS A 41 -11.34 1.91 -20.88
CA HIS A 41 -12.04 2.18 -19.62
C HIS A 41 -11.33 3.25 -18.79
N SER A 42 -12.09 4.14 -18.16
CA SER A 42 -11.60 5.12 -17.20
C SER A 42 -10.99 4.43 -15.97
N PHE A 43 -10.25 5.20 -15.15
CA PHE A 43 -9.61 4.62 -13.97
C PHE A 43 -10.64 4.05 -12.97
N TRP A 44 -11.69 4.80 -12.68
CA TRP A 44 -12.70 4.38 -11.71
C TRP A 44 -13.60 3.27 -12.24
N GLU A 45 -13.92 3.22 -13.54
CA GLU A 45 -14.62 2.05 -14.12
C GLU A 45 -13.84 0.78 -13.86
N ARG A 46 -12.51 0.80 -14.07
CA ARG A 46 -11.64 -0.36 -13.79
C ARG A 46 -11.56 -0.76 -12.33
N CYS A 47 -11.74 0.19 -11.39
CA CYS A 47 -11.75 -0.10 -9.96
C CYS A 47 -13.12 -0.57 -9.46
N GLN A 48 -14.20 -0.02 -10.03
CA GLN A 48 -15.57 -0.20 -9.54
C GLN A 48 -16.31 -1.37 -10.21
N ASP A 49 -15.88 -1.76 -11.41
CA ASP A 49 -16.36 -2.97 -12.05
C ASP A 49 -15.57 -4.19 -11.54
N ALA A 50 -16.27 -5.14 -10.90
CA ALA A 50 -15.64 -6.30 -10.26
C ALA A 50 -14.91 -7.22 -11.26
N ASP A 51 -15.43 -7.36 -12.49
CA ASP A 51 -14.83 -8.22 -13.53
C ASP A 51 -13.54 -7.57 -14.04
N LEU A 52 -13.56 -6.27 -14.37
CA LEU A 52 -12.38 -5.53 -14.80
C LEU A 52 -11.30 -5.47 -13.69
N CYS A 53 -11.71 -5.20 -12.46
CA CYS A 53 -10.82 -5.19 -11.31
C CYS A 53 -10.13 -6.55 -11.12
N THR A 54 -10.91 -7.63 -11.23
CA THR A 54 -10.42 -9.02 -11.12
C THR A 54 -9.46 -9.36 -12.25
N GLU A 55 -9.85 -9.10 -13.50
CA GLU A 55 -8.98 -9.33 -14.65
C GLU A 55 -7.64 -8.63 -14.51
N ILE A 56 -7.66 -7.34 -14.18
CA ILE A 56 -6.45 -6.53 -14.01
C ILE A 56 -5.59 -7.05 -12.84
N THR A 57 -6.21 -7.38 -11.72
CA THR A 57 -5.50 -7.91 -10.55
C THR A 57 -4.81 -9.23 -10.85
N LEU A 58 -5.39 -10.07 -11.69
CA LEU A 58 -4.85 -11.39 -12.05
C LEU A 58 -3.82 -11.33 -13.19
N GLN A 59 -3.72 -10.24 -13.97
CA GLN A 59 -2.74 -10.14 -15.07
C GLN A 59 -1.30 -10.46 -14.64
N PRO A 60 -0.73 -9.84 -13.55
CA PRO A 60 0.63 -10.17 -13.11
C PRO A 60 0.75 -11.61 -12.62
N ILE A 61 -0.28 -12.16 -11.98
CA ILE A 61 -0.29 -13.55 -11.51
C ILE A 61 -0.19 -14.52 -12.70
N ASN A 62 -0.98 -14.28 -13.73
CA ASN A 62 -1.00 -15.09 -14.94
C ASN A 62 0.31 -14.99 -15.72
N ARG A 63 0.92 -13.81 -15.75
CA ARG A 63 2.17 -13.58 -16.47
C ARG A 63 3.37 -14.16 -15.73
N TYR A 64 3.54 -13.83 -14.48
CA TYR A 64 4.78 -14.13 -13.74
C TYR A 64 4.76 -15.47 -13.02
N LYS A 65 3.59 -15.99 -12.63
CA LYS A 65 3.37 -17.33 -12.02
C LYS A 65 4.21 -17.65 -10.77
N LYS A 66 4.92 -16.67 -10.20
CA LYS A 66 5.84 -16.83 -9.08
C LYS A 66 5.58 -15.84 -7.95
N LEU A 67 4.49 -15.08 -8.05
CA LEU A 67 4.07 -14.15 -7.02
C LEU A 67 3.32 -14.89 -5.91
N ASP A 68 3.54 -14.49 -4.66
CA ASP A 68 2.93 -15.11 -3.49
C ASP A 68 1.66 -14.38 -3.01
N ALA A 69 1.40 -13.19 -3.56
CA ALA A 69 0.20 -12.42 -3.21
C ALA A 69 -0.42 -11.71 -4.42
N THR A 70 -1.73 -11.51 -4.34
CA THR A 70 -2.48 -10.51 -5.10
C THR A 70 -2.62 -9.25 -4.27
N ILE A 71 -2.60 -8.09 -4.90
CA ILE A 71 -3.09 -6.82 -4.34
C ILE A 71 -4.17 -6.30 -5.27
N VAL A 72 -5.35 -6.03 -4.71
CA VAL A 72 -6.52 -5.62 -5.51
C VAL A 72 -6.21 -4.36 -6.33
N PHE A 73 -6.68 -4.33 -7.58
CA PHE A 73 -6.54 -3.13 -8.40
C PHE A 73 -7.49 -2.04 -7.90
N SER A 74 -6.96 -1.06 -7.20
CA SER A 74 -7.67 0.06 -6.61
C SER A 74 -6.72 1.25 -6.45
N ASP A 75 -7.12 2.27 -5.70
CA ASP A 75 -6.29 3.42 -5.38
C ASP A 75 -6.31 3.74 -3.88
N ILE A 76 -5.23 4.38 -3.40
CA ILE A 76 -5.12 4.87 -2.03
C ILE A 76 -6.14 5.98 -1.72
N LEU A 77 -6.69 6.64 -2.76
CA LEU A 77 -7.70 7.69 -2.66
C LEU A 77 -9.14 7.14 -2.72
N THR A 78 -9.33 5.84 -2.66
CA THR A 78 -10.64 5.17 -2.67
C THR A 78 -11.68 5.79 -1.72
N PRO A 79 -11.34 6.32 -0.53
CA PRO A 79 -12.33 7.01 0.31
C PRO A 79 -12.95 8.25 -0.33
N LEU A 80 -12.21 8.98 -1.16
CA LEU A 80 -12.65 10.29 -1.66
C LEU A 80 -13.89 10.24 -2.57
N PRO A 81 -13.97 9.36 -3.59
CA PRO A 81 -15.22 9.17 -4.33
C PRO A 81 -16.36 8.69 -3.45
N GLY A 82 -16.07 7.88 -2.43
CA GLY A 82 -17.06 7.43 -1.45
C GLY A 82 -17.62 8.57 -0.59
N LEU A 83 -16.83 9.62 -0.40
CA LEU A 83 -17.24 10.86 0.28
C LEU A 83 -17.89 11.87 -0.66
N GLY A 84 -17.99 11.58 -1.97
CA GLY A 84 -18.61 12.43 -2.96
C GLY A 84 -17.66 13.39 -3.67
N TYR A 85 -16.34 13.26 -3.48
CA TYR A 85 -15.35 14.07 -4.21
C TYR A 85 -15.06 13.46 -5.57
N ASP A 86 -15.02 14.28 -6.61
CA ASP A 86 -14.54 13.88 -7.92
C ASP A 86 -13.02 13.74 -7.89
N VAL A 87 -12.52 12.58 -8.34
CA VAL A 87 -11.09 12.29 -8.43
C VAL A 87 -10.77 11.87 -9.85
N GLU A 88 -9.98 12.67 -10.56
CA GLU A 88 -9.62 12.43 -11.96
C GLU A 88 -8.13 12.12 -12.11
N TYR A 89 -7.82 11.19 -13.03
CA TYR A 89 -6.47 10.78 -13.40
C TYR A 89 -6.16 11.15 -14.84
N GLY A 90 -5.16 12.00 -15.05
CA GLY A 90 -4.75 12.40 -16.39
C GLY A 90 -3.69 13.51 -16.32
N GLY A 91 -2.41 13.20 -16.57
CA GLY A 91 -1.32 14.16 -16.40
C GLY A 91 -1.04 14.58 -14.96
N GLY A 92 -1.62 13.86 -13.99
CA GLY A 92 -1.62 14.11 -12.56
C GLY A 92 -2.97 13.71 -11.97
N ILE A 93 -3.14 13.89 -10.67
CA ILE A 93 -4.40 13.70 -9.95
C ILE A 93 -5.05 15.08 -9.78
N ARG A 94 -6.34 15.20 -10.08
CA ARG A 94 -7.19 16.35 -9.76
C ARG A 94 -8.32 15.90 -8.86
N ILE A 95 -8.62 16.69 -7.84
CA ILE A 95 -9.71 16.44 -6.89
C ILE A 95 -10.58 17.70 -6.85
N SER A 96 -11.90 17.54 -6.77
CA SER A 96 -12.85 18.64 -6.60
C SER A 96 -12.54 19.45 -5.34
N ASP A 97 -13.03 20.69 -5.30
CA ASP A 97 -12.78 21.61 -4.20
C ASP A 97 -13.19 21.01 -2.84
N PHE A 98 -12.40 21.31 -1.83
CA PHE A 98 -12.59 20.88 -0.46
C PHE A 98 -12.31 22.04 0.51
N GLU A 99 -13.21 22.20 1.47
CA GLU A 99 -13.04 23.10 2.60
C GLU A 99 -13.03 22.33 3.94
N LEU A 100 -12.30 22.84 4.93
CA LEU A 100 -12.20 22.16 6.23
C LEU A 100 -13.55 22.03 6.97
N SER A 101 -14.55 22.84 6.61
CA SER A 101 -15.93 22.72 7.11
C SER A 101 -16.65 21.45 6.62
N ASP A 102 -16.25 20.88 5.48
CA ASP A 102 -16.90 19.72 4.87
C ASP A 102 -16.70 18.45 5.68
N VAL A 103 -15.73 18.46 6.60
CA VAL A 103 -15.40 17.30 7.45
C VAL A 103 -16.57 16.82 8.31
N ASP A 104 -17.47 17.73 8.69
CA ASP A 104 -18.62 17.38 9.52
C ASP A 104 -19.61 16.45 8.78
N ASP A 105 -19.63 16.48 7.44
CA ASP A 105 -20.44 15.60 6.60
C ASP A 105 -19.88 14.17 6.50
N TRP A 106 -18.61 13.95 6.88
CA TRP A 106 -17.95 12.65 6.80
C TRP A 106 -18.44 11.64 7.86
N ILE A 107 -19.13 12.11 8.89
CA ILE A 107 -19.65 11.29 10.00
C ILE A 107 -20.56 10.15 9.49
N SER A 108 -21.20 10.32 8.32
CA SER A 108 -22.12 9.35 7.73
C SER A 108 -21.41 8.30 6.85
N PHE A 109 -20.08 8.33 6.73
CA PHE A 109 -19.35 7.38 5.87
C PHE A 109 -19.54 5.96 6.36
N SER A 110 -19.78 5.06 5.40
CA SER A 110 -19.75 3.62 5.58
C SER A 110 -19.09 3.00 4.36
N ALA A 111 -18.02 2.26 4.56
CA ALA A 111 -17.25 1.65 3.47
C ALA A 111 -18.14 0.78 2.58
N ARG A 112 -18.97 -0.08 3.19
CA ARG A 112 -19.88 -0.98 2.46
C ARG A 112 -20.91 -0.26 1.58
N LYS A 113 -21.32 0.95 1.98
CA LYS A 113 -22.32 1.74 1.24
C LYS A 113 -21.68 2.66 0.20
N HIS A 114 -20.55 3.29 0.57
CA HIS A 114 -20.01 4.40 -0.20
C HIS A 114 -18.76 4.03 -1.02
N ALA A 115 -18.04 2.96 -0.66
CA ALA A 115 -16.85 2.50 -1.36
C ALA A 115 -16.72 0.96 -1.37
N PRO A 116 -17.76 0.21 -1.81
CA PRO A 116 -17.79 -1.25 -1.72
C PRO A 116 -16.79 -1.95 -2.64
N TRP A 117 -16.40 -1.32 -3.72
CA TRP A 117 -15.70 -1.95 -4.84
C TRP A 117 -14.34 -2.55 -4.48
N ALA A 118 -13.61 -2.00 -3.51
CA ALA A 118 -12.33 -2.58 -3.11
C ALA A 118 -12.53 -3.96 -2.45
N ALA A 119 -13.50 -4.09 -1.56
CA ALA A 119 -13.83 -5.36 -0.92
C ALA A 119 -14.45 -6.35 -1.92
N ASP A 120 -15.34 -5.88 -2.81
CA ASP A 120 -15.96 -6.71 -3.85
C ASP A 120 -14.91 -7.26 -4.83
N GLY A 121 -13.93 -6.44 -5.22
CA GLY A 121 -12.80 -6.86 -6.05
C GLY A 121 -11.92 -7.93 -5.37
N ILE A 122 -11.61 -7.76 -4.07
CA ILE A 122 -10.83 -8.77 -3.31
C ILE A 122 -11.59 -10.09 -3.25
N LYS A 123 -12.90 -10.04 -3.00
CA LYS A 123 -13.76 -11.24 -2.98
C LYS A 123 -13.74 -11.95 -4.31
N ALA A 124 -13.96 -11.22 -5.41
CA ALA A 124 -13.97 -11.78 -6.76
C ALA A 124 -12.61 -12.39 -7.14
N VAL A 125 -11.49 -11.74 -6.79
CA VAL A 125 -10.14 -12.30 -6.96
C VAL A 125 -10.00 -13.62 -6.17
N GLY A 126 -10.52 -13.66 -4.94
CA GLY A 126 -10.49 -14.85 -4.09
C GLY A 126 -11.21 -16.05 -4.70
N GLU A 127 -12.29 -15.84 -5.43
CA GLU A 127 -13.02 -16.90 -6.15
C GLU A 127 -12.16 -17.56 -7.23
N HIS A 128 -11.17 -16.84 -7.79
CA HIS A 128 -10.25 -17.35 -8.82
C HIS A 128 -8.96 -17.95 -8.23
N THR A 129 -8.45 -17.38 -7.14
CA THR A 129 -7.16 -17.81 -6.57
C THR A 129 -7.30 -18.84 -5.45
N GLY A 130 -8.48 -18.96 -4.86
CA GLY A 130 -8.70 -19.77 -3.65
C GLY A 130 -7.73 -19.35 -2.55
N ASP A 131 -7.17 -20.34 -1.87
CA ASP A 131 -6.20 -20.14 -0.80
C ASP A 131 -4.73 -20.24 -1.26
N SER A 132 -4.47 -20.24 -2.56
CA SER A 132 -3.11 -20.44 -3.09
C SER A 132 -2.21 -19.21 -2.94
N LEU A 133 -2.80 -18.00 -2.98
CA LEU A 133 -2.12 -16.72 -2.89
C LEU A 133 -2.73 -15.88 -1.75
N ALA A 134 -1.90 -15.08 -1.09
CA ALA A 134 -2.41 -14.09 -0.15
C ALA A 134 -3.17 -12.97 -0.90
N ARG A 135 -4.30 -12.57 -0.37
CA ARG A 135 -5.09 -11.43 -0.87
C ARG A 135 -4.78 -10.21 -0.01
N LEU A 136 -4.15 -9.21 -0.60
CA LEU A 136 -3.80 -7.99 0.11
C LEU A 136 -4.83 -6.91 -0.17
N GLY A 137 -5.42 -6.41 0.92
CA GLY A 137 -6.16 -5.15 0.93
C GLY A 137 -5.23 -3.97 1.19
N PHE A 138 -5.69 -2.75 0.92
CA PHE A 138 -4.91 -1.56 1.25
C PHE A 138 -5.74 -0.28 1.30
N ALA A 139 -5.15 0.75 1.90
CA ALA A 139 -5.64 2.13 1.85
C ALA A 139 -4.47 3.11 1.96
N GLY A 140 -4.70 4.37 1.57
CA GLY A 140 -3.81 5.46 1.94
C GLY A 140 -3.89 5.73 3.45
N CYS A 141 -2.79 6.15 4.06
CA CYS A 141 -2.85 6.71 5.41
C CYS A 141 -3.58 8.05 5.43
N PRO A 142 -4.21 8.41 6.55
CA PRO A 142 -4.97 9.66 6.67
C PRO A 142 -4.19 10.89 6.24
N TRP A 143 -2.92 11.01 6.66
CA TRP A 143 -2.05 12.11 6.24
C TRP A 143 -1.93 12.19 4.72
N THR A 144 -1.58 11.09 4.08
CA THR A 144 -1.39 11.04 2.62
C THR A 144 -2.66 11.40 1.86
N ILE A 145 -3.83 10.89 2.26
CA ILE A 145 -5.12 11.21 1.61
C ILE A 145 -5.46 12.69 1.78
N CYS A 146 -5.32 13.22 3.01
CA CYS A 146 -5.60 14.61 3.30
C CYS A 146 -4.65 15.57 2.57
N MET A 147 -3.39 15.21 2.33
CA MET A 147 -2.49 16.01 1.51
C MET A 147 -3.00 16.16 0.07
N TYR A 148 -3.44 15.07 -0.54
CA TYR A 148 -4.05 15.11 -1.87
C TYR A 148 -5.33 15.95 -1.89
N LEU A 149 -6.20 15.76 -0.91
CA LEU A 149 -7.47 16.48 -0.81
C LEU A 149 -7.26 17.99 -0.66
N LEU A 150 -6.44 18.42 0.30
CA LEU A 150 -6.13 19.83 0.56
C LEU A 150 -5.42 20.54 -0.60
N SER A 151 -4.72 19.76 -1.45
CA SER A 151 -4.02 20.28 -2.64
C SER A 151 -4.89 20.31 -3.89
N GLY A 152 -6.10 19.76 -3.85
CA GLY A 152 -6.90 19.55 -5.06
C GLY A 152 -6.27 18.52 -6.01
N GLY A 153 -5.49 17.57 -5.48
CA GLY A 153 -4.83 16.51 -6.25
C GLY A 153 -3.30 16.47 -6.07
N THR A 154 -2.55 16.37 -7.18
CA THR A 154 -1.08 16.23 -7.14
C THR A 154 -0.38 17.40 -6.45
N GLY A 155 -0.99 18.59 -6.49
CA GLY A 155 -0.51 19.76 -5.76
C GLY A 155 0.81 20.35 -6.29
N ASP A 156 1.36 21.24 -5.51
CA ASP A 156 2.69 21.78 -5.69
C ASP A 156 3.76 20.81 -5.14
N LYS A 157 5.02 21.05 -5.53
CA LYS A 157 6.12 20.24 -5.02
C LYS A 157 6.13 20.22 -3.49
N ASP A 158 6.21 19.03 -2.91
CA ASP A 158 6.26 18.80 -1.46
C ASP A 158 5.01 19.31 -0.69
N PHE A 159 3.89 19.59 -1.38
CA PHE A 159 2.63 20.01 -0.78
C PHE A 159 2.75 21.22 0.16
N HIS A 160 3.53 22.24 -0.21
CA HIS A 160 3.76 23.40 0.64
C HIS A 160 2.45 24.12 0.99
N ASN A 161 1.56 24.33 0.02
CA ASN A 161 0.29 25.02 0.26
C ASN A 161 -0.66 24.21 1.16
N ALA A 162 -0.76 22.90 0.96
CA ALA A 162 -1.58 22.03 1.81
C ALA A 162 -1.05 21.99 3.25
N ARG A 163 0.28 21.84 3.41
CA ARG A 163 0.90 21.88 4.75
C ARG A 163 0.74 23.24 5.43
N ALA A 164 0.84 24.34 4.68
CA ALA A 164 0.61 25.69 5.22
C ALA A 164 -0.81 25.85 5.77
N LYS A 165 -1.84 25.32 5.06
CA LYS A 165 -3.22 25.29 5.57
C LYS A 165 -3.32 24.56 6.91
N ILE A 166 -2.71 23.37 7.02
CA ILE A 166 -2.69 22.58 8.26
C ILE A 166 -2.01 23.34 9.41
N PHE A 167 -0.87 23.98 9.16
CA PHE A 167 -0.16 24.72 10.19
C PHE A 167 -0.86 26.02 10.60
N SER A 168 -1.70 26.59 9.72
CA SER A 168 -2.46 27.79 10.00
C SER A 168 -3.73 27.52 10.84
N ASP A 169 -4.33 26.33 10.74
CA ASP A 169 -5.46 25.89 11.55
C ASP A 169 -5.29 24.44 12.01
N PRO A 170 -4.42 24.22 13.02
CA PRO A 170 -4.07 22.88 13.46
C PRO A 170 -5.24 22.12 14.10
N GLU A 171 -6.21 22.81 14.70
CA GLU A 171 -7.35 22.14 15.34
C GLU A 171 -8.33 21.59 14.29
N SER A 172 -8.65 22.34 13.26
CA SER A 172 -9.47 21.83 12.14
C SER A 172 -8.73 20.73 11.36
N ALA A 173 -7.41 20.89 11.17
CA ALA A 173 -6.60 19.87 10.53
C ALA A 173 -6.57 18.56 11.34
N LYS A 174 -6.47 18.61 12.67
CA LYS A 174 -6.55 17.41 13.52
C LYS A 174 -7.91 16.72 13.41
N ARG A 175 -9.02 17.48 13.43
CA ARG A 175 -10.35 16.90 13.23
C ARG A 175 -10.44 16.18 11.90
N MET A 176 -10.01 16.83 10.80
CA MET A 176 -9.98 16.23 9.46
C MET A 176 -9.15 14.93 9.43
N LEU A 177 -7.95 14.95 9.97
CA LEU A 177 -7.06 13.78 10.00
C LEU A 177 -7.66 12.64 10.82
N MET A 178 -8.26 12.93 11.99
CA MET A 178 -8.90 11.92 12.82
C MET A 178 -10.13 11.30 12.16
N SER A 179 -10.99 12.10 11.52
CA SER A 179 -12.15 11.61 10.75
C SER A 179 -11.70 10.74 9.57
N MET A 180 -10.63 11.14 8.86
CA MET A 180 -10.05 10.30 7.81
C MET A 180 -9.47 9.00 8.38
N GLY A 181 -8.94 9.03 9.60
CA GLY A 181 -8.48 7.82 10.32
C GLY A 181 -9.60 6.82 10.53
N GLU A 182 -10.77 7.27 10.94
CA GLU A 182 -11.96 6.42 11.09
C GLU A 182 -12.40 5.80 9.76
N ILE A 183 -12.46 6.62 8.70
CA ILE A 183 -12.82 6.19 7.35
C ILE A 183 -11.85 5.15 6.81
N VAL A 184 -10.55 5.37 6.95
CA VAL A 184 -9.52 4.42 6.51
C VAL A 184 -9.61 3.10 7.27
N GLY A 185 -9.78 3.15 8.59
CA GLY A 185 -9.95 1.95 9.41
C GLY A 185 -11.20 1.14 9.00
N GLU A 186 -12.30 1.82 8.74
CA GLU A 186 -13.52 1.18 8.26
C GLU A 186 -13.37 0.56 6.86
N LEU A 187 -12.72 1.28 5.95
CA LEU A 187 -12.45 0.78 4.59
C LEU A 187 -11.59 -0.50 4.61
N LEU A 188 -10.54 -0.51 5.42
CA LEU A 188 -9.69 -1.70 5.58
C LEU A 188 -10.46 -2.87 6.21
N ALA A 189 -11.31 -2.58 7.19
CA ALA A 189 -12.15 -3.61 7.83
C ALA A 189 -13.17 -4.22 6.85
N ASP A 190 -13.76 -3.42 5.95
CA ASP A 190 -14.65 -3.93 4.90
C ASP A 190 -13.90 -4.86 3.93
N GLN A 191 -12.66 -4.50 3.55
CA GLN A 191 -11.81 -5.33 2.70
C GLN A 191 -11.50 -6.71 3.33
N VAL A 192 -11.45 -6.78 4.66
CA VAL A 192 -11.28 -8.06 5.39
C VAL A 192 -12.62 -8.78 5.54
N ASN A 193 -13.60 -8.12 6.12
CA ASN A 193 -14.85 -8.78 6.55
C ASN A 193 -15.73 -9.21 5.37
N HIS A 194 -15.74 -8.46 4.29
CA HIS A 194 -16.52 -8.76 3.07
C HIS A 194 -15.65 -9.23 1.91
N GLY A 195 -14.44 -8.66 1.78
CA GLY A 195 -13.51 -9.02 0.70
C GLY A 195 -12.71 -10.27 0.99
N GLY A 196 -12.49 -10.61 2.24
CA GLY A 196 -11.66 -11.75 2.66
C GLY A 196 -10.17 -11.49 2.44
N ALA A 197 -9.70 -10.25 2.64
CA ALA A 197 -8.27 -9.95 2.62
C ALA A 197 -7.54 -10.69 3.75
N ASP A 198 -6.37 -11.26 3.43
CA ASP A 198 -5.54 -12.02 4.37
C ASP A 198 -4.57 -11.13 5.15
N ALA A 199 -4.22 -9.98 4.60
CA ALA A 199 -3.46 -8.91 5.23
C ALA A 199 -3.82 -7.57 4.58
N VAL A 200 -3.51 -6.46 5.27
CA VAL A 200 -3.77 -5.12 4.74
C VAL A 200 -2.50 -4.26 4.78
N GLN A 201 -2.38 -3.34 3.82
CA GLN A 201 -1.27 -2.37 3.79
C GLN A 201 -1.76 -0.94 3.86
N LEU A 202 -1.19 -0.17 4.79
CA LEU A 202 -1.33 1.27 4.90
C LEU A 202 -0.21 1.95 4.11
N PHE A 203 -0.58 2.85 3.18
CA PHE A 203 0.37 3.60 2.35
C PHE A 203 0.47 5.05 2.80
N ASP A 204 1.58 5.43 3.43
CA ASP A 204 1.87 6.81 3.85
C ASP A 204 2.94 7.46 2.96
N THR A 205 2.58 7.65 1.70
CA THR A 205 3.50 8.13 0.65
C THR A 205 4.12 9.49 0.99
N TRP A 206 3.43 10.33 1.74
CA TRP A 206 3.86 11.71 2.04
C TRP A 206 4.31 11.94 3.48
N ALA A 207 4.35 10.90 4.33
CA ALA A 207 4.86 10.99 5.69
C ALA A 207 6.30 11.51 5.77
N GLY A 208 7.16 11.11 4.82
CA GLY A 208 8.55 11.54 4.75
C GLY A 208 8.78 13.05 4.60
N LEU A 209 7.73 13.83 4.33
CA LEU A 209 7.78 15.30 4.33
C LEU A 209 7.72 15.91 5.74
N LEU A 210 7.44 15.11 6.76
CA LEU A 210 7.29 15.56 8.13
C LEU A 210 8.55 15.32 8.97
N SER A 211 8.84 16.24 9.87
CA SER A 211 9.79 15.95 10.94
C SER A 211 9.19 14.93 11.92
N PRO A 212 10.01 14.20 12.71
CA PRO A 212 9.49 13.27 13.73
C PRO A 212 8.52 13.94 14.71
N THR A 213 8.76 15.19 15.11
CA THR A 213 7.87 15.96 15.99
C THR A 213 6.52 16.20 15.32
N THR A 214 6.52 16.73 14.10
CA THR A 214 5.28 17.03 13.37
C THR A 214 4.50 15.75 13.04
N TYR A 215 5.21 14.64 12.72
CA TYR A 215 4.59 13.36 12.49
C TYR A 215 3.84 12.86 13.74
N ARG A 216 4.48 12.93 14.92
CA ARG A 216 3.87 12.54 16.21
C ARG A 216 2.65 13.40 16.57
N GLU A 217 2.68 14.68 16.24
CA GLU A 217 1.60 15.61 16.60
C GLU A 217 0.39 15.52 15.67
N LEU A 218 0.59 15.24 14.39
CA LEU A 218 -0.47 15.36 13.36
C LEU A 218 -0.82 14.02 12.70
N ALA A 219 0.16 13.33 12.09
CA ALA A 219 -0.11 12.15 11.26
C ALA A 219 -0.27 10.88 12.10
N MET A 220 0.57 10.69 13.10
CA MET A 220 0.60 9.48 13.91
C MET A 220 -0.72 9.22 14.66
N PRO A 221 -1.38 10.20 15.32
CA PRO A 221 -2.67 9.96 15.99
C PRO A 221 -3.77 9.48 15.02
N ALA A 222 -3.82 10.03 13.83
CA ALA A 222 -4.81 9.65 12.82
C ALA A 222 -4.54 8.26 12.25
N THR A 223 -3.27 7.90 12.01
CA THR A 223 -2.87 6.56 11.59
C THR A 223 -3.17 5.53 12.70
N GLN A 224 -2.88 5.88 13.96
CA GLN A 224 -3.26 5.03 15.10
C GLN A 224 -4.78 4.83 15.16
N ARG A 225 -5.57 5.89 14.96
CA ARG A 225 -7.03 5.78 14.91
C ARG A 225 -7.50 4.82 13.81
N ALA A 226 -6.89 4.87 12.62
CA ALA A 226 -7.21 3.93 11.56
C ALA A 226 -6.91 2.47 11.95
N ILE A 227 -5.78 2.23 12.61
CA ILE A 227 -5.39 0.91 13.13
C ILE A 227 -6.37 0.44 14.20
N ASP A 228 -6.76 1.31 15.13
CA ASP A 228 -7.68 0.97 16.23
C ASP A 228 -9.07 0.58 15.69
N VAL A 229 -9.64 1.40 14.80
CA VAL A 229 -10.94 1.11 14.15
C VAL A 229 -10.88 -0.18 13.34
N PHE A 230 -9.80 -0.40 12.58
CA PHE A 230 -9.59 -1.62 11.84
C PHE A 230 -9.58 -2.85 12.75
N LYS A 231 -8.79 -2.82 13.82
CA LYS A 231 -8.66 -3.94 14.77
C LYS A 231 -9.97 -4.22 15.53
N GLU A 232 -10.66 -3.18 15.94
CA GLU A 232 -11.96 -3.30 16.58
C GLU A 232 -12.97 -4.02 15.68
N LYS A 233 -13.04 -3.62 14.39
CA LYS A 233 -14.02 -4.17 13.43
C LYS A 233 -13.64 -5.55 12.89
N THR A 234 -12.36 -5.95 12.92
CA THR A 234 -11.87 -7.25 12.41
C THR A 234 -11.54 -8.26 13.52
N GLN A 235 -11.81 -7.94 14.77
CA GLN A 235 -11.52 -8.82 15.94
C GLN A 235 -10.03 -9.23 16.03
N ASN A 236 -9.10 -8.39 15.58
CA ASN A 236 -7.66 -8.46 15.82
C ASN A 236 -6.83 -9.54 15.11
N HIS A 237 -7.30 -10.15 14.05
CA HIS A 237 -6.57 -11.32 13.55
C HIS A 237 -5.91 -11.16 12.17
N VAL A 238 -5.97 -9.98 11.58
CA VAL A 238 -5.41 -9.74 10.25
C VAL A 238 -4.18 -8.84 10.32
N PRO A 239 -3.04 -9.31 9.76
CA PRO A 239 -1.79 -8.55 9.78
C PRO A 239 -1.88 -7.21 9.06
N ILE A 240 -1.18 -6.21 9.62
CA ILE A 240 -1.05 -4.87 9.06
C ILE A 240 0.39 -4.63 8.62
N ILE A 241 0.57 -4.16 7.38
CA ILE A 241 1.83 -3.68 6.83
C ILE A 241 1.75 -2.16 6.75
N HIS A 242 2.75 -1.44 7.24
CA HIS A 242 2.82 0.01 7.10
C HIS A 242 3.97 0.40 6.16
N TYR A 243 3.66 1.16 5.12
CA TYR A 243 4.64 1.71 4.18
C TYR A 243 4.66 3.23 4.24
N ALA A 244 5.84 3.81 4.40
CA ALA A 244 6.04 5.26 4.30
C ALA A 244 7.26 5.56 3.43
N LYS A 245 7.07 6.41 2.41
CA LYS A 245 8.13 6.74 1.46
C LYS A 245 9.06 7.81 2.01
N GLY A 246 10.38 7.59 1.92
CA GLY A 246 11.40 8.54 2.38
C GLY A 246 11.35 8.79 3.88
N SER A 247 11.00 7.77 4.65
CA SER A 247 10.65 7.88 6.07
C SER A 247 11.68 7.27 7.03
N GLY A 248 12.90 7.02 6.60
CA GLY A 248 13.92 6.42 7.46
C GLY A 248 14.08 7.11 8.83
N HIS A 249 13.92 8.44 8.87
CA HIS A 249 13.93 9.23 10.10
C HIS A 249 12.67 9.09 10.97
N LEU A 250 11.61 8.41 10.46
CA LEU A 250 10.35 8.17 11.17
C LEU A 250 10.18 6.73 11.65
N HIS A 251 11.09 5.81 11.33
CA HIS A 251 10.92 4.39 11.65
C HIS A 251 10.73 4.14 13.15
N SER A 252 11.41 4.91 14.01
CA SER A 252 11.20 4.84 15.46
C SER A 252 9.78 5.23 15.89
N CYS A 253 9.12 6.15 15.16
CA CYS A 253 7.73 6.51 15.41
C CYS A 253 6.79 5.42 14.86
N ILE A 254 7.05 4.95 13.63
CA ILE A 254 6.24 3.92 12.98
C ILE A 254 6.28 2.61 13.78
N ARG A 255 7.41 2.29 14.43
CA ARG A 255 7.56 1.11 15.28
C ARG A 255 6.66 1.11 16.53
N GLU A 256 6.13 2.27 16.92
CA GLU A 256 5.20 2.37 18.05
C GLU A 256 3.78 1.91 17.69
N PHE A 257 3.44 1.81 16.41
CA PHE A 257 2.16 1.23 15.98
C PHE A 257 2.12 -0.27 16.26
N ASP A 258 0.92 -0.76 16.57
CA ASP A 258 0.65 -2.20 16.68
C ASP A 258 0.40 -2.79 15.28
N ILE A 259 1.50 -3.03 14.56
CA ILE A 259 1.56 -3.54 13.17
C ILE A 259 2.49 -4.75 13.07
N ASN A 260 2.35 -5.53 12.02
CA ASN A 260 3.11 -6.76 11.80
C ASN A 260 4.38 -6.54 10.96
N ALA A 261 4.36 -5.54 10.06
CA ALA A 261 5.50 -5.28 9.19
C ALA A 261 5.68 -3.81 8.87
N ILE A 262 6.95 -3.40 8.75
CA ILE A 262 7.36 -2.13 8.14
C ILE A 262 7.80 -2.42 6.70
N SER A 263 7.17 -1.77 5.74
CA SER A 263 7.61 -1.80 4.34
C SER A 263 8.57 -0.64 4.08
N LEU A 264 9.81 -0.97 3.75
CA LEU A 264 10.90 -0.02 3.60
C LEU A 264 10.94 0.61 2.21
N ASP A 265 11.29 1.88 2.17
CA ASP A 265 11.69 2.59 0.95
C ASP A 265 13.08 2.10 0.49
N TRP A 266 13.38 2.26 -0.79
CA TRP A 266 14.68 1.81 -1.37
C TRP A 266 15.90 2.58 -0.87
N ARG A 267 15.72 3.71 -0.17
CA ARG A 267 16.79 4.50 0.45
C ARG A 267 17.20 3.99 1.81
N ASP A 268 16.37 3.13 2.40
CA ASP A 268 16.57 2.60 3.74
C ASP A 268 17.53 1.41 3.70
N ASP A 269 18.39 1.30 4.69
CA ASP A 269 19.24 0.12 4.88
C ASP A 269 18.45 -0.97 5.62
N LEU A 270 18.10 -2.03 4.89
CA LEU A 270 17.33 -3.15 5.43
C LEU A 270 18.08 -3.85 6.58
N SER A 271 19.41 -4.02 6.48
CA SER A 271 20.19 -4.70 7.50
C SER A 271 20.27 -3.89 8.79
N GLN A 272 20.44 -2.57 8.70
CA GLN A 272 20.41 -1.66 9.85
C GLN A 272 19.04 -1.64 10.53
N ASN A 273 17.96 -1.58 9.75
CA ASN A 273 16.60 -1.63 10.29
C ASN A 273 16.36 -2.94 11.06
N ARG A 274 16.79 -4.08 10.51
CA ARG A 274 16.69 -5.36 11.21
C ARG A 274 17.53 -5.41 12.49
N GLN A 275 18.71 -4.80 12.51
CA GLN A 275 19.54 -4.70 13.71
C GLN A 275 18.91 -3.77 14.75
N GLN A 276 18.36 -2.62 14.33
CA GLN A 276 17.80 -1.61 15.22
C GLN A 276 16.51 -2.05 15.90
N PHE A 277 15.60 -2.69 15.14
CA PHE A 277 14.27 -3.05 15.63
C PHE A 277 14.12 -4.52 16.02
N GLY A 278 15.22 -5.27 15.95
CA GLY A 278 15.26 -6.66 16.40
C GLY A 278 14.45 -7.59 15.50
N ASN A 279 13.90 -8.64 16.15
CA ASN A 279 13.16 -9.69 15.46
C ASN A 279 11.66 -9.65 15.77
N ASP A 280 11.16 -8.52 16.28
CA ASP A 280 9.79 -8.40 16.79
C ASP A 280 8.83 -7.86 15.73
N ILE A 281 9.34 -7.55 14.54
CA ILE A 281 8.55 -7.05 13.41
C ILE A 281 9.12 -7.56 12.10
N ALA A 282 8.24 -7.87 11.15
CA ALA A 282 8.65 -8.21 9.80
C ALA A 282 9.05 -6.97 9.00
N PHE A 283 9.87 -7.19 7.98
CA PHE A 283 10.24 -6.15 7.02
C PHE A 283 9.84 -6.55 5.61
N GLN A 284 9.28 -5.61 4.88
CA GLN A 284 8.96 -5.75 3.46
C GLN A 284 9.84 -4.81 2.65
N GLY A 285 10.33 -5.29 1.52
CA GLY A 285 11.11 -4.47 0.57
C GLY A 285 12.48 -5.07 0.31
N ASN A 286 13.46 -4.29 -0.15
CA ASN A 286 13.28 -2.87 -0.54
C ASN A 286 14.12 -2.53 -1.78
N LEU A 287 14.01 -3.41 -2.80
CA LEU A 287 14.78 -3.21 -4.04
C LEU A 287 14.43 -1.86 -4.69
N ASP A 288 15.46 -1.09 -5.12
CA ASP A 288 15.24 0.15 -5.84
C ASP A 288 14.50 -0.13 -7.17
N PRO A 289 13.33 0.50 -7.38
CA PRO A 289 12.57 0.32 -8.62
C PRO A 289 13.34 0.67 -9.90
N SER A 290 14.40 1.46 -9.80
CA SER A 290 15.23 1.84 -10.94
C SER A 290 15.92 0.65 -11.60
N TYR A 291 16.19 -0.43 -10.85
CA TYR A 291 16.74 -1.66 -11.43
C TYR A 291 15.82 -2.31 -12.46
N MET A 292 14.51 -2.02 -12.40
CA MET A 292 13.55 -2.50 -13.41
C MET A 292 13.72 -1.81 -14.78
N HIS A 293 14.59 -0.81 -14.88
CA HIS A 293 14.91 -0.09 -16.13
C HIS A 293 16.31 -0.41 -16.66
N GLY A 294 17.11 -1.12 -15.89
CA GLY A 294 18.50 -1.50 -16.18
C GLY A 294 18.63 -2.73 -17.07
N SER A 295 19.60 -3.58 -16.76
CA SER A 295 19.78 -4.89 -17.37
C SER A 295 19.29 -6.00 -16.44
N VAL A 296 19.07 -7.17 -17.01
CA VAL A 296 18.71 -8.40 -16.28
C VAL A 296 19.77 -8.76 -15.23
N GLU A 297 21.05 -8.60 -15.58
CA GLU A 297 22.19 -8.91 -14.72
C GLU A 297 22.22 -7.99 -13.50
N THR A 298 22.02 -6.67 -13.71
CA THR A 298 22.01 -5.71 -12.59
C THR A 298 20.80 -5.91 -11.68
N ALA A 299 19.63 -6.22 -12.24
CA ALA A 299 18.43 -6.54 -11.46
C ALA A 299 18.64 -7.81 -10.61
N LYS A 300 19.24 -8.85 -11.21
CA LYS A 300 19.60 -10.08 -10.50
C LYS A 300 20.57 -9.83 -9.34
N GLN A 301 21.66 -9.11 -9.58
CA GLN A 301 22.64 -8.84 -8.53
C GLN A 301 22.03 -8.03 -7.39
N ALA A 302 21.29 -6.96 -7.69
CA ALA A 302 20.63 -6.17 -6.67
C ALA A 302 19.58 -6.95 -5.87
N THR A 303 18.94 -7.96 -6.48
CA THR A 303 18.05 -8.88 -5.76
C THR A 303 18.82 -9.71 -4.74
N LEU A 304 19.97 -10.27 -5.12
CA LEU A 304 20.83 -11.01 -4.21
C LEU A 304 21.32 -10.14 -3.06
N ASP A 305 21.66 -8.88 -3.33
CA ASP A 305 22.11 -7.94 -2.31
C ASP A 305 20.99 -7.63 -1.29
N VAL A 306 19.73 -7.47 -1.73
CA VAL A 306 18.58 -7.30 -0.82
C VAL A 306 18.32 -8.57 0.01
N LEU A 307 18.39 -9.76 -0.60
CA LEU A 307 18.23 -11.03 0.13
C LEU A 307 19.34 -11.23 1.17
N ALA A 308 20.58 -10.89 0.82
CA ALA A 308 21.70 -10.93 1.76
C ALA A 308 21.53 -9.92 2.91
N ALA A 309 21.05 -8.70 2.63
CA ALA A 309 20.75 -7.69 3.65
C ALA A 309 19.59 -8.11 4.58
N ALA A 310 18.62 -8.84 4.07
CA ALA A 310 17.53 -9.42 4.86
C ALA A 310 18.04 -10.51 5.82
N GLY A 311 19.07 -11.26 5.41
CA GLY A 311 19.64 -12.36 6.20
C GLY A 311 18.69 -13.55 6.32
N GLU A 312 19.07 -14.53 7.15
CA GLU A 312 18.38 -15.84 7.27
C GLU A 312 17.20 -15.83 8.25
N LYS A 313 17.05 -14.78 9.07
CA LYS A 313 15.99 -14.74 10.08
C LYS A 313 14.61 -14.57 9.45
N PRO A 314 13.57 -15.22 9.99
CA PRO A 314 12.19 -15.03 9.52
C PRO A 314 11.74 -13.56 9.47
N GLY A 315 10.68 -13.29 8.73
CA GLY A 315 10.04 -11.97 8.69
C GLY A 315 10.55 -11.05 7.57
N HIS A 316 11.00 -11.59 6.43
CA HIS A 316 11.25 -10.82 5.24
C HIS A 316 10.25 -11.15 4.14
N ILE A 317 9.65 -10.11 3.53
CA ILE A 317 8.83 -10.18 2.33
C ILE A 317 9.55 -9.36 1.26
N PHE A 318 9.95 -9.99 0.17
CA PHE A 318 10.59 -9.25 -0.92
C PHE A 318 9.58 -8.38 -1.66
N ASN A 319 9.94 -7.13 -1.86
CA ASN A 319 9.20 -6.16 -2.65
C ASN A 319 10.17 -5.11 -3.21
N LEU A 320 9.70 -4.24 -4.08
CA LEU A 320 10.39 -2.99 -4.38
C LEU A 320 10.20 -1.99 -3.24
N GLY A 321 11.13 -1.05 -3.11
CA GLY A 321 10.98 0.07 -2.18
C GLY A 321 9.92 1.12 -2.61
N HIS A 322 9.29 0.94 -3.77
CA HIS A 322 8.11 1.66 -4.27
C HIS A 322 7.51 0.89 -5.47
N GLY A 323 6.33 1.31 -5.94
CA GLY A 323 5.67 0.66 -7.08
C GLY A 323 6.42 0.80 -8.40
N PHE A 324 6.15 -0.12 -9.34
CA PHE A 324 6.68 -0.07 -10.70
C PHE A 324 6.40 1.27 -11.38
N ALA A 325 7.40 1.78 -12.11
CA ALA A 325 7.17 2.81 -13.11
C ALA A 325 6.58 2.19 -14.41
N PRO A 326 5.83 2.98 -15.21
CA PRO A 326 5.19 2.46 -16.44
C PRO A 326 6.15 1.85 -17.46
N SER A 327 7.42 2.24 -17.43
CA SER A 327 8.48 1.78 -18.33
C SER A 327 9.32 0.63 -17.76
N ALA A 328 8.92 0.02 -16.64
CA ALA A 328 9.61 -1.14 -16.10
C ALA A 328 9.63 -2.30 -17.10
N LYS A 329 10.79 -2.93 -17.24
CA LYS A 329 11.02 -4.01 -18.19
C LYS A 329 10.57 -5.34 -17.59
N ILE A 330 9.74 -6.06 -18.34
CA ILE A 330 9.23 -7.38 -17.94
C ILE A 330 10.38 -8.36 -17.68
N ASP A 331 11.40 -8.38 -18.53
CA ASP A 331 12.56 -9.27 -18.39
C ASP A 331 13.32 -9.06 -17.08
N CYS A 332 13.42 -7.79 -16.60
CA CYS A 332 14.01 -7.50 -15.29
C CYS A 332 13.14 -8.02 -14.15
N VAL A 333 11.81 -7.86 -14.23
CA VAL A 333 10.87 -8.40 -13.23
C VAL A 333 10.97 -9.93 -13.16
N GLU A 334 10.99 -10.61 -14.30
CA GLU A 334 11.15 -12.06 -14.38
C GLU A 334 12.49 -12.54 -13.82
N ALA A 335 13.58 -11.78 -14.05
CA ALA A 335 14.89 -12.08 -13.51
C ALA A 335 14.91 -11.99 -11.98
N VAL A 336 14.30 -10.92 -11.41
CA VAL A 336 14.13 -10.78 -9.96
C VAL A 336 13.38 -11.97 -9.38
N LEU A 337 12.22 -12.31 -9.96
CA LEU A 337 11.41 -13.43 -9.49
C LEU A 337 12.16 -14.77 -9.56
N ARG A 338 12.86 -15.03 -10.66
CA ARG A 338 13.69 -16.24 -10.78
C ARG A 338 14.78 -16.29 -9.71
N THR A 339 15.45 -15.18 -9.46
CA THR A 339 16.52 -15.11 -8.44
C THR A 339 16.01 -15.43 -7.04
N ILE A 340 14.78 -14.96 -6.70
CA ILE A 340 14.18 -15.23 -5.38
C ILE A 340 13.74 -16.69 -5.24
N THR A 341 13.21 -17.28 -6.33
CA THR A 341 12.54 -18.60 -6.26
C THR A 341 13.42 -19.79 -6.66
N GLU A 342 14.59 -19.57 -7.26
CA GLU A 342 15.49 -20.60 -7.76
C GLU A 342 16.89 -20.53 -7.11
N GLY A 343 17.14 -19.51 -6.29
CA GLY A 343 18.37 -19.33 -5.50
C GLY A 343 18.20 -19.87 -4.10
#